data_10730e544be9326bf117798b84feb0e8
#
_entry.id   10730e544be9326bf117798b84feb0e8
#
_cell.length_a   1.000
_cell.length_b   1.000
_cell.length_c   1.000
_cell.angle_alpha   90.00
_cell.angle_beta   90.00
_cell.angle_gamma   90.00
#
_symmetry.space_group_name_H-M   'P 1'
#
loop_
_entity.id
_entity.type
_entity.pdbx_description
1 polymer ?
#
loop_
_entity_poly.entity_id
_entity_poly.type
_entity_poly.pdbx_seq_one_letter_code
_entity_poly.pdbx_strand_id
1 'polypeptide(L)'
;MRRLAAPLMLLLLVLAGGDARSAEMVLSLSKARVTITSNFTGDTIVLFGVIDPGEAARPAPQDVIVTVRGPSESFTTWRKERFLGIWVNVDSRSFLAAPSYLAVLASRAPELIASPETLRREQAGLDNNRLLQRIGSDYADVVPQDPFRQAFLRVKQAQGLYFERPAGVEFIAPNVFRATIPIPGTAPVGAYEVVVKTFADGTPVSRGTLSLEVAKIDFEQTVATAAQDHPWLYGLATALAALGVGFMANVAFRRD
;
A
#
# COMPACT_ATOMS: atom_id res chain seq x y z
N MET A 1 -14.18 -58.48 24.99
CA MET A 1 -13.09 -57.86 24.23
C MET A 1 -13.51 -57.01 23.01
N ARG A 2 -14.81 -57.00 22.59
CA ARG A 2 -15.31 -56.22 21.40
C ARG A 2 -15.73 -54.77 21.69
N ARG A 3 -15.82 -54.35 22.96
CA ARG A 3 -16.35 -53.01 23.32
C ARG A 3 -15.28 -51.92 23.52
N LEU A 4 -14.00 -52.26 23.49
CA LEU A 4 -12.88 -51.33 23.63
C LEU A 4 -12.23 -50.89 22.30
N ALA A 5 -12.59 -51.53 21.19
CA ALA A 5 -12.03 -51.21 19.87
C ALA A 5 -12.62 -49.93 19.25
N ALA A 6 -13.87 -49.60 19.57
CA ALA A 6 -14.53 -48.41 19.01
C ALA A 6 -13.96 -47.07 19.49
N PRO A 7 -13.66 -46.86 20.81
CA PRO A 7 -13.03 -45.61 21.24
C PRO A 7 -11.57 -45.46 20.81
N LEU A 8 -10.84 -46.56 20.62
CA LEU A 8 -9.47 -46.52 20.13
C LEU A 8 -9.41 -46.14 18.66
N MET A 9 -10.37 -46.58 17.83
CA MET A 9 -10.46 -46.21 16.42
C MET A 9 -10.88 -44.73 16.23
N LEU A 10 -11.73 -44.19 17.11
CA LEU A 10 -12.12 -42.78 17.10
C LEU A 10 -10.96 -41.88 17.54
N LEU A 11 -10.12 -42.32 18.49
CA LEU A 11 -8.93 -41.59 18.93
C LEU A 11 -7.84 -41.55 17.83
N LEU A 12 -7.69 -42.61 17.05
CA LEU A 12 -6.76 -42.68 15.91
C LEU A 12 -7.21 -41.79 14.74
N LEU A 13 -8.53 -41.59 14.54
CA LEU A 13 -9.03 -40.68 13.50
C LEU A 13 -8.80 -39.19 13.84
N VAL A 14 -8.78 -38.85 15.13
CA VAL A 14 -8.51 -37.47 15.59
C VAL A 14 -7.02 -37.10 15.48
N LEU A 15 -6.13 -38.09 15.57
CA LEU A 15 -4.69 -37.91 15.40
C LEU A 15 -4.23 -37.85 13.95
N ALA A 16 -5.09 -38.21 12.99
CA ALA A 16 -4.83 -38.12 11.56
C ALA A 16 -5.25 -36.77 10.91
N GLY A 17 -5.63 -35.78 11.72
CA GLY A 17 -5.73 -34.38 11.31
C GLY A 17 -4.34 -33.83 11.01
N GLY A 18 -3.80 -34.18 9.83
CA GLY A 18 -2.55 -33.64 9.33
C GLY A 18 -2.67 -32.13 9.26
N ASP A 19 -1.79 -31.43 9.93
CA ASP A 19 -1.58 -29.99 9.73
C ASP A 19 -1.40 -29.75 8.22
N ALA A 20 -2.45 -29.22 7.59
CA ALA A 20 -2.30 -28.67 6.24
C ALA A 20 -1.32 -27.49 6.38
N ARG A 21 -0.02 -27.74 6.18
CA ARG A 21 0.96 -26.69 6.10
C ARG A 21 0.52 -25.76 4.99
N SER A 22 0.07 -24.57 5.37
CA SER A 22 -0.15 -23.47 4.44
C SER A 22 1.18 -23.20 3.73
N ALA A 23 1.14 -22.98 2.43
CA ALA A 23 2.32 -22.58 1.68
C ALA A 23 2.99 -21.40 2.38
N GLU A 24 4.25 -21.55 2.74
CA GLU A 24 5.04 -20.51 3.40
C GLU A 24 5.55 -19.55 2.32
N MET A 25 5.45 -18.24 2.60
CA MET A 25 5.90 -17.22 1.66
C MET A 25 6.92 -16.32 2.33
N VAL A 26 8.11 -16.23 1.71
CA VAL A 26 9.17 -15.32 2.15
C VAL A 26 9.12 -14.08 1.27
N LEU A 27 9.01 -12.90 1.89
CA LEU A 27 8.88 -11.62 1.21
C LEU A 27 10.00 -10.67 1.62
N SER A 28 10.48 -9.87 0.68
CA SER A 28 11.49 -8.84 0.92
C SER A 28 11.23 -7.61 0.06
N LEU A 29 11.41 -6.41 0.62
CA LEU A 29 11.39 -5.14 -0.10
C LEU A 29 12.82 -4.65 -0.32
N SER A 30 13.08 -4.06 -1.49
CA SER A 30 14.37 -3.44 -1.79
C SER A 30 14.72 -2.28 -0.85
N LYS A 31 13.69 -1.62 -0.31
CA LYS A 31 13.77 -0.54 0.68
C LYS A 31 12.60 -0.66 1.65
N ALA A 32 12.84 -0.57 2.95
CA ALA A 32 11.79 -0.52 3.97
C ALA A 32 11.28 0.91 4.22
N ARG A 33 12.02 1.93 3.73
CA ARG A 33 11.68 3.35 3.89
C ARG A 33 11.94 4.10 2.59
N VAL A 34 11.02 4.98 2.22
CA VAL A 34 11.15 5.98 1.16
C VAL A 34 11.21 7.35 1.80
N THR A 35 12.18 8.14 1.36
CA THR A 35 12.39 9.48 1.87
C THR A 35 11.94 10.52 0.85
N ILE A 36 10.96 11.34 1.23
CA ILE A 36 10.51 12.47 0.42
C ILE A 36 11.34 13.70 0.79
N THR A 37 12.10 14.18 -0.18
CA THR A 37 12.84 15.44 -0.11
C THR A 37 12.13 16.52 -0.93
N SER A 38 12.57 17.78 -0.85
CA SER A 38 12.01 18.88 -1.65
C SER A 38 12.07 18.65 -3.18
N ASN A 39 13.00 17.81 -3.64
CA ASN A 39 13.18 17.47 -5.06
C ASN A 39 12.60 16.10 -5.42
N PHE A 40 11.79 15.51 -4.55
CA PHE A 40 11.23 14.17 -4.77
C PHE A 40 10.21 14.20 -5.91
N THR A 41 10.50 13.47 -6.97
CA THR A 41 9.60 13.28 -8.13
C THR A 41 8.88 11.94 -8.12
N GLY A 42 9.27 11.05 -7.22
CA GLY A 42 8.78 9.68 -7.06
C GLY A 42 9.93 8.71 -6.84
N ASP A 43 9.62 7.53 -6.34
CA ASP A 43 10.58 6.41 -6.16
C ASP A 43 9.92 5.10 -6.59
N THR A 44 10.74 4.08 -6.77
CA THR A 44 10.29 2.75 -7.15
C THR A 44 10.84 1.74 -6.17
N ILE A 45 9.96 0.93 -5.61
CA ILE A 45 10.31 -0.14 -4.67
C ILE A 45 10.10 -1.46 -5.36
N VAL A 46 11.06 -2.35 -5.23
CA VAL A 46 10.95 -3.71 -5.75
C VAL A 46 10.62 -4.66 -4.59
N LEU A 47 9.51 -5.35 -4.72
CA LEU A 47 9.12 -6.47 -3.88
C LEU A 47 9.62 -7.76 -4.53
N PHE A 48 10.31 -8.58 -3.76
CA PHE A 48 10.64 -9.96 -4.11
C PHE A 48 9.88 -10.91 -3.20
N GLY A 49 9.40 -12.00 -3.77
CA GLY A 49 8.76 -13.05 -3.01
C GLY A 49 9.17 -14.44 -3.50
N VAL A 50 9.31 -15.35 -2.54
CA VAL A 50 9.52 -16.77 -2.78
C VAL A 50 8.36 -17.51 -2.17
N ILE A 51 7.70 -18.34 -2.97
CA ILE A 51 6.58 -19.17 -2.55
C ILE A 51 7.13 -20.58 -2.35
N ASP A 52 7.06 -21.08 -1.11
CA ASP A 52 7.38 -22.48 -0.84
C ASP A 52 6.07 -23.29 -0.96
N PRO A 53 5.94 -24.14 -1.99
CA PRO A 53 4.72 -24.93 -2.17
C PRO A 53 4.52 -26.01 -1.09
N GLY A 54 5.51 -26.21 -0.20
CA GLY A 54 5.49 -27.32 0.76
C GLY A 54 5.66 -28.70 0.08
N GLU A 55 6.01 -29.72 0.87
CA GLU A 55 6.29 -31.07 0.35
C GLU A 55 5.08 -31.79 -0.28
N ALA A 56 3.85 -31.35 -0.01
CA ALA A 56 2.62 -32.01 -0.43
C ALA A 56 1.95 -31.41 -1.68
N ALA A 57 2.40 -30.25 -2.16
CA ALA A 57 1.75 -29.57 -3.26
C ALA A 57 2.43 -29.89 -4.61
N ARG A 58 1.66 -30.43 -5.57
CA ARG A 58 2.05 -30.35 -6.98
C ARG A 58 2.26 -28.89 -7.34
N PRO A 59 3.28 -28.55 -8.16
CA PRO A 59 3.47 -27.20 -8.64
C PRO A 59 2.28 -26.82 -9.54
N ALA A 60 1.18 -26.35 -8.93
CA ALA A 60 0.11 -25.73 -9.66
C ALA A 60 0.56 -24.33 -10.08
N PRO A 61 0.18 -23.85 -11.26
CA PRO A 61 0.42 -22.46 -11.64
C PRO A 61 -0.19 -21.56 -10.57
N GLN A 62 0.66 -20.75 -9.94
CA GLN A 62 0.24 -19.84 -8.90
C GLN A 62 0.12 -18.43 -9.45
N ASP A 63 -0.95 -17.75 -9.06
CA ASP A 63 -1.12 -16.35 -9.33
C ASP A 63 -0.82 -15.53 -8.08
N VAL A 64 -0.35 -14.31 -8.27
CA VAL A 64 -0.01 -13.40 -7.18
C VAL A 64 -0.72 -12.07 -7.37
N ILE A 65 -1.32 -11.57 -6.29
CA ILE A 65 -1.86 -10.22 -6.22
C ILE A 65 -1.18 -9.51 -5.06
N VAL A 66 -0.53 -8.39 -5.36
CA VAL A 66 0.10 -7.48 -4.41
C VAL A 66 -0.78 -6.26 -4.28
N THR A 67 -1.24 -5.97 -3.08
CA THR A 67 -2.02 -4.76 -2.76
C THR A 67 -1.21 -3.88 -1.82
N VAL A 68 -0.93 -2.65 -2.24
CA VAL A 68 -0.21 -1.66 -1.44
C VAL A 68 -1.20 -0.60 -1.00
N ARG A 69 -1.34 -0.41 0.30
CA ARG A 69 -2.24 0.58 0.91
C ARG A 69 -1.45 1.63 1.65
N GLY A 70 -1.66 2.89 1.34
CA GLY A 70 -1.15 4.02 2.11
C GLY A 70 -1.93 4.24 3.41
N PRO A 71 -1.53 5.25 4.21
CA PRO A 71 -2.22 5.60 5.43
C PRO A 71 -3.71 5.88 5.18
N SER A 72 -4.54 5.52 6.17
CA SER A 72 -5.99 5.70 6.09
C SER A 72 -6.38 7.14 6.39
N GLU A 73 -7.21 7.72 5.54
CA GLU A 73 -7.72 9.09 5.67
C GLU A 73 -9.23 9.13 5.43
N SER A 74 -9.87 10.22 5.85
CA SER A 74 -11.28 10.46 5.56
C SER A 74 -11.42 11.41 4.38
N PHE A 75 -12.24 11.03 3.40
CA PHE A 75 -12.47 11.82 2.19
C PHE A 75 -13.95 12.09 2.00
N THR A 76 -14.29 13.30 1.53
CA THR A 76 -15.68 13.64 1.17
C THR A 76 -15.77 13.92 -0.34
N THR A 77 -16.64 13.18 -1.00
CA THR A 77 -16.98 13.39 -2.42
C THR A 77 -18.27 14.16 -2.53
N TRP A 78 -18.27 15.22 -3.33
CA TRP A 78 -19.42 16.10 -3.54
C TRP A 78 -19.99 15.89 -4.93
N ARG A 79 -21.34 15.81 -5.02
CA ARG A 79 -22.06 15.91 -6.28
C ARG A 79 -22.43 17.37 -6.53
N LYS A 80 -22.03 17.88 -7.69
CA LYS A 80 -22.36 19.23 -8.14
C LYS A 80 -23.46 19.15 -9.19
N GLU A 81 -24.41 20.09 -9.09
CA GLU A 81 -25.45 20.31 -10.09
C GLU A 81 -25.48 21.78 -10.50
N ARG A 82 -25.97 22.03 -11.71
CA ARG A 82 -26.08 23.38 -12.23
C ARG A 82 -27.45 23.97 -11.85
N PHE A 83 -27.43 25.02 -11.04
CA PHE A 83 -28.63 25.74 -10.63
C PHE A 83 -28.48 27.22 -11.02
N LEU A 84 -29.45 27.76 -11.79
CA LEU A 84 -29.43 29.12 -12.31
C LEU A 84 -28.09 29.54 -12.96
N GLY A 85 -27.43 28.60 -13.68
CA GLY A 85 -26.17 28.87 -14.36
C GLY A 85 -24.90 28.71 -13.52
N ILE A 86 -24.98 28.52 -12.22
CA ILE A 86 -23.85 28.29 -11.30
C ILE A 86 -23.79 26.83 -10.84
N TRP A 87 -22.59 26.36 -10.50
CA TRP A 87 -22.38 25.02 -9.95
C TRP A 87 -22.53 25.06 -8.43
N VAL A 88 -23.50 24.30 -7.90
CA VAL A 88 -23.75 24.17 -6.46
C VAL A 88 -23.53 22.73 -6.01
N ASN A 89 -23.04 22.55 -4.78
CA ASN A 89 -22.93 21.22 -4.16
C ASN A 89 -24.32 20.82 -3.65
N VAL A 90 -24.90 19.75 -4.19
CA VAL A 90 -26.26 19.31 -3.84
C VAL A 90 -26.28 18.08 -2.93
N ASP A 91 -25.21 17.26 -2.97
CA ASP A 91 -25.12 16.04 -2.18
C ASP A 91 -23.66 15.67 -1.92
N SER A 92 -23.41 14.92 -0.85
CA SER A 92 -22.05 14.50 -0.51
C SER A 92 -22.03 13.12 0.16
N ARG A 93 -20.91 12.44 0.03
CA ARG A 93 -20.62 11.18 0.73
C ARG A 93 -19.23 11.21 1.34
N SER A 94 -19.14 10.92 2.64
CA SER A 94 -17.86 10.82 3.34
C SER A 94 -17.46 9.35 3.46
N PHE A 95 -16.26 9.04 2.96
CA PHE A 95 -15.60 7.75 3.10
C PHE A 95 -14.63 7.84 4.27
N LEU A 96 -14.75 6.89 5.19
CA LEU A 96 -13.94 6.82 6.41
C LEU A 96 -12.87 5.77 6.24
N ALA A 97 -11.68 6.06 6.75
CA ALA A 97 -10.54 5.15 6.70
C ALA A 97 -10.23 4.61 5.29
N ALA A 98 -10.47 5.43 4.25
CA ALA A 98 -10.07 5.07 2.90
C ALA A 98 -8.55 5.22 2.76
N PRO A 99 -7.84 4.27 2.11
CA PRO A 99 -6.40 4.41 1.92
C PRO A 99 -6.11 5.66 1.10
N SER A 100 -5.10 6.44 1.50
CA SER A 100 -4.69 7.63 0.75
C SER A 100 -4.02 7.27 -0.58
N TYR A 101 -3.41 6.10 -0.65
CA TYR A 101 -2.78 5.48 -1.81
C TYR A 101 -3.21 4.02 -1.91
N LEU A 102 -3.51 3.54 -3.12
CA LEU A 102 -3.89 2.16 -3.38
C LEU A 102 -3.33 1.68 -4.72
N ALA A 103 -2.36 0.77 -4.65
CA ALA A 103 -1.82 0.11 -5.83
C ALA A 103 -2.14 -1.39 -5.80
N VAL A 104 -2.67 -1.91 -6.88
CA VAL A 104 -2.88 -3.33 -7.09
C VAL A 104 -2.00 -3.79 -8.25
N LEU A 105 -1.12 -4.74 -7.96
CA LEU A 105 -0.23 -5.35 -8.95
C LEU A 105 -0.55 -6.84 -8.98
N ALA A 106 -0.82 -7.38 -10.15
CA ALA A 106 -1.20 -8.78 -10.29
C ALA A 106 -0.34 -9.48 -11.36
N SER A 107 -0.24 -10.80 -11.29
CA SER A 107 0.42 -11.62 -12.32
C SER A 107 -0.34 -11.61 -13.65
N ARG A 108 -1.67 -11.51 -13.56
CA ARG A 108 -2.60 -11.30 -14.67
C ARG A 108 -3.83 -10.53 -14.16
N ALA A 109 -4.79 -10.22 -15.01
CA ALA A 109 -5.99 -9.50 -14.60
C ALA A 109 -6.68 -10.24 -13.43
N PRO A 110 -7.04 -9.56 -12.32
CA PRO A 110 -7.61 -10.19 -11.14
C PRO A 110 -8.83 -11.08 -11.44
N GLU A 111 -9.67 -10.68 -12.39
CA GLU A 111 -10.86 -11.43 -12.81
C GLU A 111 -10.53 -12.78 -13.45
N LEU A 112 -9.30 -12.94 -13.96
CA LEU A 112 -8.79 -14.21 -14.49
C LEU A 112 -8.13 -15.07 -13.42
N ILE A 113 -7.83 -14.48 -12.24
CA ILE A 113 -7.18 -15.17 -11.13
C ILE A 113 -8.20 -15.88 -10.26
N ALA A 114 -9.29 -15.19 -9.89
CA ALA A 114 -10.28 -15.75 -8.99
C ALA A 114 -11.68 -15.22 -9.27
N SER A 115 -12.70 -15.86 -8.71
CA SER A 115 -14.09 -15.44 -8.85
C SER A 115 -14.31 -14.05 -8.21
N PRO A 116 -15.29 -13.25 -8.70
CA PRO A 116 -15.60 -11.94 -8.15
C PRO A 116 -15.91 -11.98 -6.64
N GLU A 117 -16.52 -13.07 -6.17
CA GLU A 117 -16.82 -13.27 -4.75
C GLU A 117 -15.55 -13.47 -3.92
N THR A 118 -14.61 -14.29 -4.40
CA THR A 118 -13.31 -14.52 -3.77
C THR A 118 -12.49 -13.24 -3.75
N LEU A 119 -12.41 -12.51 -4.87
CA LEU A 119 -11.70 -11.24 -4.97
C LEU A 119 -12.23 -10.20 -3.97
N ARG A 120 -13.56 -10.13 -3.82
CA ARG A 120 -14.20 -9.21 -2.86
C ARG A 120 -13.92 -9.62 -1.42
N ARG A 121 -14.03 -10.91 -1.09
CA ARG A 121 -13.73 -11.44 0.25
C ARG A 121 -12.28 -11.16 0.63
N GLU A 122 -11.37 -11.37 -0.31
CA GLU A 122 -9.94 -11.14 -0.14
C GLU A 122 -9.53 -9.67 -0.34
N GLN A 123 -10.44 -8.78 -0.72
CA GLN A 123 -10.13 -7.38 -1.06
C GLN A 123 -8.98 -7.28 -2.09
N ALA A 124 -8.99 -8.17 -3.07
CA ALA A 124 -8.00 -8.27 -4.12
C ALA A 124 -8.53 -7.64 -5.40
N GLY A 125 -7.86 -6.61 -5.90
CA GLY A 125 -8.33 -5.77 -7.01
C GLY A 125 -8.74 -4.37 -6.54
N LEU A 126 -8.68 -3.41 -7.44
CA LEU A 126 -8.96 -2.01 -7.14
C LEU A 126 -10.40 -1.80 -6.67
N ASP A 127 -11.36 -2.39 -7.40
CA ASP A 127 -12.79 -2.26 -7.10
C ASP A 127 -13.24 -3.11 -5.90
N ASN A 128 -12.42 -4.05 -5.45
CA ASN A 128 -12.75 -4.95 -4.37
C ASN A 128 -12.29 -4.45 -2.97
N ASN A 129 -11.57 -3.32 -2.91
CA ASN A 129 -11.19 -2.72 -1.63
C ASN A 129 -12.40 -2.06 -0.97
N ARG A 130 -12.56 -2.28 0.34
CA ARG A 130 -13.66 -1.71 1.11
C ARG A 130 -13.50 -0.21 1.25
N LEU A 131 -14.61 0.51 1.05
CA LEU A 131 -14.74 1.94 1.35
C LEU A 131 -15.88 2.10 2.34
N LEU A 132 -15.53 2.38 3.58
CA LEU A 132 -16.50 2.50 4.67
C LEU A 132 -17.15 3.89 4.66
N GLN A 133 -18.47 3.93 4.83
CA GLN A 133 -19.25 5.13 5.10
C GLN A 133 -19.94 5.02 6.45
N ARG A 134 -20.21 6.15 7.07
CA ARG A 134 -21.04 6.20 8.29
C ARG A 134 -22.52 6.19 7.92
N ILE A 135 -23.27 5.28 8.53
CA ILE A 135 -24.73 5.20 8.42
C ILE A 135 -25.30 5.24 9.84
N GLY A 136 -25.78 6.40 10.28
CA GLY A 136 -26.20 6.59 11.68
C GLY A 136 -25.03 6.38 12.66
N SER A 137 -25.15 5.38 13.55
CA SER A 137 -24.11 4.96 14.50
C SER A 137 -23.14 3.93 13.91
N ASP A 138 -23.51 3.29 12.80
CA ASP A 138 -22.79 2.15 12.24
C ASP A 138 -21.93 2.52 11.02
N TYR A 139 -21.08 1.58 10.64
CA TYR A 139 -20.25 1.68 9.44
C TYR A 139 -20.64 0.58 8.46
N ALA A 140 -20.81 0.94 7.20
CA ALA A 140 -21.10 -0.01 6.14
C ALA A 140 -20.13 0.18 4.96
N ASP A 141 -19.83 -0.93 4.29
CA ASP A 141 -19.10 -0.88 3.02
C ASP A 141 -20.02 -0.31 1.92
N VAL A 142 -19.47 0.61 1.14
CA VAL A 142 -20.20 1.22 0.03
C VAL A 142 -20.22 0.26 -1.14
N VAL A 143 -21.41 -0.05 -1.65
CA VAL A 143 -21.58 -0.96 -2.79
C VAL A 143 -20.77 -0.49 -4.00
N PRO A 144 -20.20 -1.40 -4.81
CA PRO A 144 -19.36 -1.05 -5.96
C PRO A 144 -20.02 -0.11 -6.97
N GLN A 145 -21.35 -0.22 -7.16
CA GLN A 145 -22.14 0.56 -8.11
C GLN A 145 -22.52 1.96 -7.62
N ASP A 146 -22.19 2.33 -6.35
CA ASP A 146 -22.49 3.65 -5.82
C ASP A 146 -21.77 4.76 -6.62
N PRO A 147 -22.50 5.77 -7.13
CA PRO A 147 -21.92 6.83 -7.97
C PRO A 147 -20.83 7.64 -7.27
N PHE A 148 -20.94 7.85 -5.94
CA PHE A 148 -19.94 8.56 -5.16
C PHE A 148 -18.66 7.74 -5.01
N ARG A 149 -18.80 6.40 -4.83
CA ARG A 149 -17.66 5.48 -4.83
C ARG A 149 -16.92 5.53 -6.16
N GLN A 150 -17.63 5.41 -7.27
CA GLN A 150 -17.05 5.46 -8.60
C GLN A 150 -16.39 6.82 -8.89
N ALA A 151 -17.02 7.91 -8.47
CA ALA A 151 -16.44 9.24 -8.59
C ALA A 151 -15.16 9.38 -7.76
N PHE A 152 -15.15 8.87 -6.52
CA PHE A 152 -13.98 8.85 -5.66
C PHE A 152 -12.82 8.06 -6.30
N LEU A 153 -13.06 6.84 -6.75
CA LEU A 153 -12.06 6.01 -7.41
C LEU A 153 -11.49 6.71 -8.65
N ARG A 154 -12.35 7.26 -9.51
CA ARG A 154 -11.94 8.00 -10.71
C ARG A 154 -11.05 9.21 -10.39
N VAL A 155 -11.38 9.98 -9.35
CA VAL A 155 -10.56 11.13 -8.92
C VAL A 155 -9.20 10.66 -8.43
N LYS A 156 -9.15 9.62 -7.59
CA LYS A 156 -7.88 9.06 -7.09
C LYS A 156 -7.03 8.45 -8.20
N GLN A 157 -7.65 7.82 -9.20
CA GLN A 157 -6.97 7.32 -10.39
C GLN A 157 -6.40 8.47 -11.24
N ALA A 158 -7.16 9.53 -11.45
CA ALA A 158 -6.70 10.73 -12.17
C ALA A 158 -5.53 11.42 -11.45
N GLN A 159 -5.45 11.34 -10.12
CA GLN A 159 -4.32 11.81 -9.31
C GLN A 159 -3.10 10.86 -9.35
N GLY A 160 -3.21 9.68 -9.96
CA GLY A 160 -2.16 8.66 -9.97
C GLY A 160 -1.92 7.98 -8.61
N LEU A 161 -2.86 8.16 -7.65
CA LEU A 161 -2.77 7.58 -6.31
C LEU A 161 -3.41 6.19 -6.22
N TYR A 162 -4.38 5.89 -7.11
CA TYR A 162 -5.03 4.60 -7.22
C TYR A 162 -4.81 4.03 -8.60
N PHE A 163 -4.32 2.81 -8.68
CA PHE A 163 -4.16 2.13 -9.97
C PHE A 163 -4.12 0.61 -9.80
N GLU A 164 -4.45 -0.06 -10.88
CA GLU A 164 -4.30 -1.51 -11.03
C GLU A 164 -3.43 -1.79 -12.24
N ARG A 165 -2.47 -2.70 -12.10
CA ARG A 165 -1.60 -3.15 -13.18
C ARG A 165 -1.70 -4.67 -13.32
N PRO A 166 -2.51 -5.15 -14.26
CA PRO A 166 -2.42 -6.53 -14.74
C PRO A 166 -1.00 -6.78 -15.27
N ALA A 167 -0.41 -7.92 -14.97
CA ALA A 167 0.99 -8.22 -15.28
C ALA A 167 2.01 -7.28 -14.58
N GLY A 168 1.64 -6.68 -13.43
CA GLY A 168 2.54 -5.91 -12.57
C GLY A 168 3.42 -6.78 -11.66
N VAL A 169 3.12 -8.07 -11.59
CA VAL A 169 3.92 -9.11 -10.93
C VAL A 169 4.49 -10.01 -12.00
N GLU A 170 5.81 -10.19 -11.97
CA GLU A 170 6.56 -11.01 -12.92
C GLU A 170 7.21 -12.19 -12.20
N PHE A 171 7.00 -13.41 -12.70
CA PHE A 171 7.69 -14.60 -12.21
C PHE A 171 9.08 -14.70 -12.88
N ILE A 172 10.12 -14.64 -12.05
CA ILE A 172 11.52 -14.80 -12.48
C ILE A 172 11.89 -16.30 -12.55
N ALA A 173 11.29 -17.09 -11.67
CA ALA A 173 11.38 -18.54 -11.62
C ALA A 173 10.01 -19.11 -11.18
N PRO A 174 9.75 -20.41 -11.31
CA PRO A 174 8.41 -20.98 -11.00
C PRO A 174 7.84 -20.62 -9.64
N ASN A 175 8.70 -20.37 -8.64
CA ASN A 175 8.32 -20.02 -7.27
C ASN A 175 8.86 -18.67 -6.80
N VAL A 176 9.52 -17.90 -7.68
CA VAL A 176 10.10 -16.59 -7.35
C VAL A 176 9.45 -15.53 -8.20
N PHE A 177 8.88 -14.52 -7.56
CA PHE A 177 8.25 -13.40 -8.26
C PHE A 177 8.85 -12.06 -7.84
N ARG A 178 8.66 -11.10 -8.71
CA ARG A 178 9.05 -9.70 -8.52
C ARG A 178 7.85 -8.80 -8.83
N ALA A 179 7.65 -7.77 -8.02
CA ALA A 179 6.68 -6.72 -8.30
C ALA A 179 7.33 -5.34 -8.14
N THR A 180 7.02 -4.43 -9.04
CA THR A 180 7.58 -3.07 -9.05
C THR A 180 6.50 -2.09 -8.59
N ILE A 181 6.67 -1.54 -7.37
CA ILE A 181 5.73 -0.64 -6.70
C ILE A 181 6.19 0.80 -6.94
N PRO A 182 5.50 1.60 -7.75
CA PRO A 182 5.82 3.01 -7.93
C PRO A 182 5.22 3.83 -6.78
N ILE A 183 6.02 4.68 -6.17
CA ILE A 183 5.59 5.68 -5.20
C ILE A 183 5.66 7.05 -5.88
N PRO A 184 4.53 7.66 -6.25
CA PRO A 184 4.54 8.95 -6.94
C PRO A 184 5.01 10.08 -6.02
N GLY A 185 5.46 11.20 -6.61
CA GLY A 185 5.90 12.38 -5.86
C GLY A 185 4.81 13.00 -4.97
N THR A 186 3.55 12.72 -5.28
CA THR A 186 2.37 13.16 -4.51
C THR A 186 1.91 12.15 -3.46
N ALA A 187 2.67 11.05 -3.25
CA ALA A 187 2.31 10.02 -2.31
C ALA A 187 2.25 10.59 -0.87
N PRO A 188 1.17 10.35 -0.13
CA PRO A 188 1.05 10.79 1.26
C PRO A 188 2.11 10.15 2.16
N VAL A 189 2.62 10.91 3.12
CA VAL A 189 3.56 10.40 4.13
C VAL A 189 2.84 9.51 5.13
N GLY A 190 3.53 8.48 5.63
CA GLY A 190 3.00 7.57 6.64
C GLY A 190 3.40 6.11 6.42
N ALA A 191 2.77 5.23 7.18
CA ALA A 191 2.98 3.79 7.07
C ALA A 191 2.11 3.21 5.94
N TYR A 192 2.76 2.46 5.06
CA TYR A 192 2.14 1.73 3.97
C TYR A 192 2.15 0.23 4.29
N GLU A 193 1.04 -0.41 4.04
CA GLU A 193 0.88 -1.86 4.15
C GLU A 193 0.99 -2.50 2.77
N VAL A 194 1.89 -3.46 2.61
CA VAL A 194 2.06 -4.25 1.40
C VAL A 194 1.54 -5.66 1.69
N VAL A 195 0.39 -5.99 1.15
CA VAL A 195 -0.26 -7.30 1.32
C VAL A 195 -0.05 -8.11 0.04
N VAL A 196 0.55 -9.26 0.17
CA VAL A 196 0.76 -10.21 -0.93
C VAL A 196 -0.13 -11.41 -0.71
N LYS A 197 -0.88 -11.81 -1.74
CA LYS A 197 -1.74 -12.98 -1.72
C LYS A 197 -1.44 -13.86 -2.91
N THR A 198 -1.31 -15.15 -2.67
CA THR A 198 -1.15 -16.15 -3.71
C THR A 198 -2.45 -16.91 -3.91
N PHE A 199 -2.71 -17.26 -5.15
CA PHE A 199 -3.89 -18.02 -5.55
C PHE A 199 -3.47 -19.23 -6.36
N ALA A 200 -4.13 -20.36 -6.13
CA ALA A 200 -4.02 -21.55 -6.95
C ALA A 200 -5.44 -21.97 -7.38
N ASP A 201 -5.67 -22.11 -8.66
CA ASP A 201 -6.97 -22.49 -9.24
C ASP A 201 -8.14 -21.65 -8.69
N GLY A 202 -7.92 -20.33 -8.55
CA GLY A 202 -8.94 -19.39 -8.08
C GLY A 202 -9.16 -19.35 -6.56
N THR A 203 -8.43 -20.17 -5.79
CA THR A 203 -8.52 -20.20 -4.33
C THR A 203 -7.30 -19.53 -3.69
N PRO A 204 -7.49 -18.72 -2.62
CA PRO A 204 -6.37 -18.14 -1.90
C PRO A 204 -5.61 -19.24 -1.13
N VAL A 205 -4.28 -19.27 -1.30
CA VAL A 205 -3.40 -20.29 -0.70
C VAL A 205 -2.57 -19.71 0.44
N SER A 206 -2.02 -18.51 0.23
CA SER A 206 -1.11 -17.91 1.20
C SER A 206 -1.28 -16.38 1.22
N ARG A 207 -0.95 -15.79 2.37
CA ARG A 207 -0.95 -14.34 2.58
C ARG A 207 0.28 -13.92 3.35
N GLY A 208 0.97 -12.90 2.85
CA GLY A 208 2.06 -12.23 3.54
C GLY A 208 1.82 -10.74 3.63
N THR A 209 2.37 -10.09 4.65
CA THR A 209 2.25 -8.65 4.86
C THR A 209 3.61 -8.07 5.20
N LEU A 210 3.95 -6.95 4.56
CA LEU A 210 5.13 -6.15 4.85
C LEU A 210 4.72 -4.72 5.13
N SER A 211 5.54 -4.01 5.90
CA SER A 211 5.40 -2.58 6.15
C SER A 211 6.46 -1.80 5.39
N LEU A 212 6.04 -0.69 4.81
CA LEU A 212 6.88 0.29 4.12
C LEU A 212 6.57 1.66 4.71
N GLU A 213 7.59 2.43 5.05
CA GLU A 213 7.44 3.78 5.57
C GLU A 213 7.75 4.81 4.49
N VAL A 214 6.84 5.75 4.27
CA VAL A 214 7.09 6.94 3.45
C VAL A 214 7.21 8.12 4.40
N ALA A 215 8.43 8.66 4.53
CA ALA A 215 8.74 9.73 5.48
C ALA A 215 9.25 10.97 4.74
N LYS A 216 8.85 12.14 5.22
CA LYS A 216 9.38 13.42 4.74
C LYS A 216 10.60 13.79 5.59
N ILE A 217 11.70 14.12 4.93
CA ILE A 217 12.84 14.76 5.62
C ILE A 217 12.71 16.26 5.40
N ASP A 218 12.41 16.97 6.47
CA ASP A 218 12.37 18.42 6.46
C ASP A 218 13.79 19.00 6.51
N PHE A 219 13.98 20.17 5.91
CA PHE A 219 15.27 20.88 5.89
C PHE A 219 15.84 21.07 7.30
N GLU A 220 14.97 21.31 8.29
CA GLU A 220 15.35 21.46 9.70
C GLU A 220 16.06 20.22 10.24
N GLN A 221 15.60 19.02 9.90
CA GLN A 221 16.23 17.77 10.32
C GLN A 221 17.59 17.57 9.64
N THR A 222 17.72 17.94 8.36
CA THR A 222 19.00 17.89 7.63
C THR A 222 20.02 18.83 8.28
N VAL A 223 19.60 20.04 8.63
CA VAL A 223 20.45 21.02 9.33
C VAL A 223 20.84 20.54 10.72
N ALA A 224 19.88 19.98 11.49
CA ALA A 224 20.15 19.43 12.81
C ALA A 224 21.13 18.25 12.75
N THR A 225 20.97 17.35 11.80
CA THR A 225 21.88 16.21 11.58
C THR A 225 23.28 16.71 11.19
N ALA A 226 23.38 17.66 10.25
CA ALA A 226 24.67 18.25 9.85
C ALA A 226 25.38 18.95 11.02
N ALA A 227 24.62 19.62 11.91
CA ALA A 227 25.17 20.26 13.10
C ALA A 227 25.68 19.25 14.15
N GLN A 228 25.06 18.05 14.22
CA GLN A 228 25.46 16.98 15.14
C GLN A 228 26.62 16.13 14.59
N ASP A 229 26.56 15.75 13.32
CA ASP A 229 27.55 14.85 12.70
C ASP A 229 28.86 15.58 12.37
N HIS A 230 28.77 16.88 12.01
CA HIS A 230 29.93 17.70 11.62
C HIS A 230 29.91 19.07 12.29
N PRO A 231 29.98 19.17 13.63
CA PRO A 231 29.78 20.43 14.37
C PRO A 231 30.76 21.52 14.00
N TRP A 232 32.03 21.17 13.72
CA TRP A 232 33.04 22.13 13.33
C TRP A 232 32.81 22.71 11.92
N LEU A 233 32.35 21.89 10.96
CA LEU A 233 31.99 22.35 9.61
C LEU A 233 30.76 23.26 9.65
N TYR A 234 29.76 22.88 10.43
CA TYR A 234 28.55 23.69 10.63
C TYR A 234 28.88 25.03 11.27
N GLY A 235 29.72 25.05 12.33
CA GLY A 235 30.19 26.28 12.97
C GLY A 235 30.99 27.19 12.04
N LEU A 236 31.87 26.61 11.20
CA LEU A 236 32.62 27.38 10.21
C LEU A 236 31.68 27.97 9.13
N ALA A 237 30.75 27.18 8.61
CA ALA A 237 29.80 27.64 7.60
C ALA A 237 28.89 28.76 8.12
N THR A 238 28.39 28.65 9.35
CA THR A 238 27.57 29.72 9.98
C THR A 238 28.38 30.99 10.25
N ALA A 239 29.63 30.88 10.68
CA ALA A 239 30.50 32.03 10.87
C ALA A 239 30.79 32.77 9.55
N LEU A 240 31.11 32.02 8.48
CA LEU A 240 31.30 32.59 7.14
C LEU A 240 30.03 33.25 6.59
N ALA A 241 28.86 32.62 6.81
CA ALA A 241 27.59 33.20 6.41
C ALA A 241 27.30 34.52 7.16
N ALA A 242 27.54 34.56 8.47
CA ALA A 242 27.38 35.78 9.27
C ALA A 242 28.31 36.92 8.81
N LEU A 243 29.58 36.62 8.54
CA LEU A 243 30.52 37.59 7.99
C LEU A 243 30.10 38.07 6.61
N GLY A 244 29.61 37.19 5.75
CA GLY A 244 29.13 37.54 4.41
C GLY A 244 27.91 38.46 4.47
N VAL A 245 26.93 38.16 5.32
CA VAL A 245 25.76 39.01 5.52
C VAL A 245 26.15 40.37 6.11
N GLY A 246 27.04 40.38 7.10
CA GLY A 246 27.57 41.62 7.68
C GLY A 246 28.31 42.49 6.66
N PHE A 247 29.15 41.88 5.82
CA PHE A 247 29.82 42.57 4.73
C PHE A 247 28.83 43.13 3.70
N MET A 248 27.87 42.35 3.25
CA MET A 248 26.84 42.81 2.31
C MET A 248 26.00 43.95 2.90
N ALA A 249 25.61 43.86 4.17
CA ALA A 249 24.91 44.93 4.85
C ALA A 249 25.76 46.21 4.91
N ASN A 250 27.06 46.11 5.24
CA ASN A 250 27.98 47.26 5.26
C ASN A 250 28.09 47.92 3.89
N VAL A 251 28.17 47.12 2.80
CA VAL A 251 28.22 47.66 1.42
C VAL A 251 26.89 48.31 1.03
N ALA A 252 25.77 47.69 1.36
CA ALA A 252 24.43 48.20 0.99
C ALA A 252 24.03 49.46 1.75
N PHE A 253 24.46 49.59 3.01
CA PHE A 253 24.12 50.74 3.86
C PHE A 253 25.26 51.75 4.01
N ARG A 254 26.37 51.55 3.31
CA ARG A 254 27.46 52.54 3.28
C ARG A 254 26.96 53.77 2.52
N ARG A 255 26.54 54.81 3.28
CA ARG A 255 26.29 56.15 2.76
C ARG A 255 27.64 56.86 2.66
N ASP A 256 27.98 57.31 1.47
CA ASP A 256 29.04 58.28 1.23
C ASP A 256 28.67 59.63 1.85
#